data_8ec832f14ffb3275b1dad5ee3b2628dd
#
_entry.id   8ec832f14ffb3275b1dad5ee3b2628dd
#
_cell.length_a   1.000
_cell.length_b   1.000
_cell.length_c   1.000
_cell.angle_alpha   90.00
_cell.angle_beta   90.00
_cell.angle_gamma   90.00
#
_symmetry.space_group_name_H-M   'P 1'
#
loop_
_entity.id
_entity.type
_entity.pdbx_description
1 polymer ?
#
loop_
_entity_poly.entity_id
_entity_poly.type
_entity_poly.pdbx_seq_one_letter_code
_entity_poly.pdbx_strand_id
1 'polypeptide(L)'
;MRVRWPMVALLLSLGAPSVGTRPQDTTARTHRYRTLEDRFVVRHPASLEEWRTRAGWLREHILATAGLLPMPERTPLNAVVFGERTHDDYTVSKVYFESLPGFLVTGNLYKPIGSGPFPAIVSPHGHWNYGRFENSAVASVPGRAINLARQGFVVFTYDMIGYNDSRWYPHTPGHTFHDREFGGRRENLWGLNLAGLQLWNSIRSVDFLESLPMVARDRIGATGASGGGTQTFLLSAVDDRIAASAPVNMISLHMQGGCLCENIPGLRLDTDNVELTAVFAPRPLLMVSATGDWTNETMELEYPEMQRFYDLFGARDHVHAVRVKADHNYNRESREAVYAWMARWLKGAPANVEVKEQEFRPDPLPELMVFADRPRPAGVVSTDELTENWIAAARRQLAGGNQEAVRSALLHALGFERQQTAGAQSSSKPVIVLATEDAGVEKAVARAGLAVHRVAFTPFDAKAAAAISMFETYNRTAAGQRVADLVTALSNRPGAILIADGDAGLAGLLAAAVVPVTRAILDVGRFDLSSDAAFLDRLYIPGLRRAGDLRTAAAMAKGNLVVHNAGDRFSIEGQATQAGKLTPEQILQLLKKWGGS
;
A
#
# COMPACT_ATOMS: atom_id res chain seq x y z
N MET A 1 15.44 12.69 73.24
CA MET A 1 15.96 13.94 72.60
C MET A 1 15.19 14.16 71.30
N ARG A 2 14.26 15.12 71.34
CA ARG A 2 13.45 15.50 70.17
C ARG A 2 14.10 16.70 69.54
N VAL A 3 14.47 16.62 68.23
CA VAL A 3 14.94 17.77 67.47
C VAL A 3 13.78 18.21 66.56
N ARG A 4 13.33 19.42 66.79
CA ARG A 4 12.33 20.15 65.95
C ARG A 4 13.07 20.86 64.81
N TRP A 5 12.56 20.76 63.61
CA TRP A 5 12.93 21.58 62.48
C TRP A 5 11.86 22.67 62.22
N PRO A 6 12.22 23.91 61.87
CA PRO A 6 11.23 24.95 61.62
C PRO A 6 10.72 24.89 60.17
N MET A 7 9.41 25.13 60.03
CA MET A 7 8.77 25.42 58.75
C MET A 7 9.18 26.80 58.24
N VAL A 8 9.74 26.88 57.04
CA VAL A 8 9.87 28.10 56.28
C VAL A 8 8.81 28.09 55.19
N ALA A 9 7.85 28.98 55.28
CA ALA A 9 6.84 29.23 54.25
C ALA A 9 7.46 30.05 53.12
N LEU A 10 7.54 29.49 51.94
CA LEU A 10 7.96 30.18 50.72
C LEU A 10 6.73 30.58 49.92
N LEU A 11 6.46 31.90 49.85
CA LEU A 11 5.45 32.48 48.98
C LEU A 11 5.93 32.39 47.53
N LEU A 12 5.29 31.56 46.73
CA LEU A 12 5.48 31.49 45.28
C LEU A 12 4.56 32.52 44.60
N SER A 13 5.14 33.59 44.09
CA SER A 13 4.50 34.49 43.14
C SER A 13 4.37 33.83 41.79
N LEU A 14 3.15 33.63 41.31
CA LEU A 14 2.83 33.16 39.96
C LEU A 14 3.16 34.27 38.94
N GLY A 15 4.33 34.20 38.34
CA GLY A 15 4.67 34.96 37.15
C GLY A 15 4.23 34.15 35.91
N ALA A 16 3.36 34.72 35.07
CA ALA A 16 2.98 34.14 33.79
C ALA A 16 4.22 34.02 32.88
N PRO A 17 4.41 32.88 32.16
CA PRO A 17 5.51 32.78 31.23
C PRO A 17 5.22 33.64 30.00
N SER A 18 6.10 34.61 29.73
CA SER A 18 6.19 35.34 28.48
C SER A 18 6.48 34.35 27.35
N VAL A 19 5.62 34.30 26.33
CA VAL A 19 5.84 33.57 25.09
C VAL A 19 7.02 34.20 24.37
N GLY A 20 8.21 33.68 24.62
CA GLY A 20 9.40 34.00 23.86
C GLY A 20 9.28 33.39 22.48
N THR A 21 9.21 34.24 21.45
CA THR A 21 9.40 33.83 20.04
C THR A 21 10.78 33.19 19.90
N ARG A 22 10.83 31.88 19.73
CA ARG A 22 12.05 31.18 19.32
C ARG A 22 12.49 31.72 17.95
N PRO A 23 13.77 32.07 17.75
CA PRO A 23 14.29 32.38 16.42
C PRO A 23 14.02 31.16 15.51
N GLN A 24 13.45 31.41 14.34
CA GLN A 24 13.40 30.39 13.28
C GLN A 24 14.85 30.07 12.89
N ASP A 25 15.27 28.85 13.24
CA ASP A 25 16.54 28.28 12.77
C ASP A 25 16.41 28.05 11.26
N THR A 26 17.01 28.94 10.48
CA THR A 26 17.04 28.91 9.01
C THR A 26 18.14 28.01 8.47
N THR A 27 18.69 27.11 9.28
CA THR A 27 19.55 26.05 8.75
C THR A 27 18.70 25.14 7.90
N ALA A 28 19.00 25.09 6.58
CA ALA A 28 18.40 24.18 5.62
C ALA A 28 18.44 22.77 6.20
N ARG A 29 17.30 22.26 6.65
CA ARG A 29 17.18 20.85 7.04
C ARG A 29 17.48 20.05 5.78
N THR A 30 18.65 19.42 5.74
CA THR A 30 18.92 18.40 4.72
C THR A 30 17.85 17.33 4.86
N HIS A 31 16.94 17.27 3.88
CA HIS A 31 15.88 16.27 3.87
C HIS A 31 16.52 14.90 3.71
N ARG A 32 16.50 14.10 4.76
CA ARG A 32 17.00 12.74 4.72
C ARG A 32 15.92 11.82 4.17
N TYR A 33 16.18 11.21 3.03
CA TYR A 33 15.33 10.16 2.50
C TYR A 33 15.35 8.91 3.37
N ARG A 34 14.22 8.22 3.45
CA ARG A 34 14.10 6.91 4.09
C ARG A 34 14.70 5.82 3.19
N THR A 35 15.30 4.83 3.83
CA THR A 35 15.86 3.63 3.22
C THR A 35 15.18 2.38 3.76
N LEU A 36 15.48 1.20 3.20
CA LEU A 36 15.01 -0.08 3.72
C LEU A 36 15.46 -0.33 5.16
N GLU A 37 16.61 0.20 5.55
CA GLU A 37 17.24 -0.04 6.84
C GLU A 37 16.77 0.93 7.94
N ASP A 38 15.98 1.92 7.58
CA ASP A 38 15.47 2.87 8.59
C ASP A 38 14.39 2.20 9.44
N ARG A 39 14.52 2.38 10.75
CA ARG A 39 13.53 1.89 11.71
C ARG A 39 12.29 2.78 11.72
N PHE A 40 11.14 2.16 11.71
CA PHE A 40 9.85 2.84 11.80
C PHE A 40 9.41 2.95 13.26
N VAL A 41 8.57 3.94 13.53
CA VAL A 41 7.95 4.15 14.84
C VAL A 41 6.44 3.96 14.67
N VAL A 42 5.89 2.98 15.36
CA VAL A 42 4.47 2.65 15.31
C VAL A 42 3.63 3.77 15.90
N ARG A 43 2.53 4.12 15.26
CA ARG A 43 1.53 5.03 15.82
C ARG A 43 0.70 4.33 16.88
N HIS A 44 0.44 5.02 17.98
CA HIS A 44 -0.40 4.54 19.05
C HIS A 44 -1.73 5.28 19.04
N PRO A 45 -2.82 4.66 18.51
CA PRO A 45 -4.14 5.27 18.58
C PRO A 45 -4.61 5.39 20.03
N ALA A 46 -5.25 6.51 20.37
CA ALA A 46 -5.73 6.75 21.74
C ALA A 46 -7.02 5.98 22.06
N SER A 47 -7.72 5.46 21.05
CA SER A 47 -8.99 4.74 21.22
C SER A 47 -9.23 3.72 20.09
N LEU A 48 -10.16 2.80 20.35
CA LEU A 48 -10.63 1.86 19.32
C LEU A 48 -11.29 2.58 18.13
N GLU A 49 -11.97 3.69 18.35
CA GLU A 49 -12.59 4.47 17.28
C GLU A 49 -11.55 5.11 16.37
N GLU A 50 -10.52 5.71 16.95
CA GLU A 50 -9.38 6.25 16.21
C GLU A 50 -8.68 5.15 15.41
N TRP A 51 -8.44 3.99 16.03
CA TRP A 51 -7.87 2.85 15.33
C TRP A 51 -8.74 2.35 14.18
N ARG A 52 -10.05 2.20 14.37
CA ARG A 52 -10.96 1.77 13.29
C ARG A 52 -10.94 2.73 12.11
N THR A 53 -10.89 4.03 12.38
CA THR A 53 -10.75 5.06 11.34
C THR A 53 -9.43 4.89 10.57
N ARG A 54 -8.33 4.75 11.29
CA ARG A 54 -7.00 4.54 10.70
C ARG A 54 -6.90 3.21 9.97
N ALA A 55 -7.42 2.11 10.52
CA ALA A 55 -7.43 0.80 9.90
C ALA A 55 -8.26 0.78 8.60
N GLY A 56 -9.38 1.49 8.57
CA GLY A 56 -10.15 1.70 7.35
C GLY A 56 -9.34 2.42 6.26
N TRP A 57 -8.65 3.50 6.65
CA TRP A 57 -7.75 4.23 5.75
C TRP A 57 -6.60 3.35 5.25
N LEU A 58 -5.96 2.57 6.14
CA LEU A 58 -4.85 1.67 5.78
C LEU A 58 -5.29 0.58 4.80
N ARG A 59 -6.49 0.00 5.01
CA ARG A 59 -7.07 -0.98 4.08
C ARG A 59 -7.24 -0.39 2.68
N GLU A 60 -7.82 0.80 2.58
CA GLU A 60 -7.95 1.50 1.29
C GLU A 60 -6.58 1.87 0.73
N HIS A 61 -5.62 2.24 1.58
CA HIS A 61 -4.27 2.59 1.16
C HIS A 61 -3.52 1.42 0.54
N ILE A 62 -3.60 0.22 1.14
CA ILE A 62 -3.08 -1.00 0.53
C ILE A 62 -3.70 -1.22 -0.86
N LEU A 63 -5.03 -1.15 -0.96
CA LEU A 63 -5.73 -1.35 -2.23
C LEU A 63 -5.37 -0.29 -3.27
N ALA A 64 -5.33 0.98 -2.90
CA ALA A 64 -5.03 2.08 -3.81
C ALA A 64 -3.60 2.00 -4.35
N THR A 65 -2.62 1.79 -3.48
CA THR A 65 -1.21 1.68 -3.88
C THR A 65 -0.94 0.41 -4.70
N ALA A 66 -1.65 -0.68 -4.39
CA ALA A 66 -1.64 -1.90 -5.20
C ALA A 66 -2.36 -1.74 -6.57
N GLY A 67 -2.96 -0.58 -6.87
CA GLY A 67 -3.75 -0.33 -8.07
C GLY A 67 -5.13 -1.00 -8.06
N LEU A 68 -5.55 -1.53 -6.92
CA LEU A 68 -6.80 -2.26 -6.72
C LEU A 68 -7.96 -1.39 -6.21
N LEU A 69 -7.81 -0.08 -6.19
CA LEU A 69 -8.88 0.86 -5.88
C LEU A 69 -9.06 1.86 -7.04
N PRO A 70 -10.23 1.84 -7.75
CA PRO A 70 -11.31 0.86 -7.65
C PRO A 70 -10.88 -0.58 -7.95
N MET A 71 -11.54 -1.56 -7.29
CA MET A 71 -11.23 -2.98 -7.52
C MET A 71 -11.39 -3.37 -9.00
N PRO A 72 -10.48 -4.20 -9.56
CA PRO A 72 -10.70 -4.82 -10.86
C PRO A 72 -12.00 -5.63 -10.87
N GLU A 73 -12.61 -5.75 -12.06
CA GLU A 73 -13.77 -6.59 -12.25
C GLU A 73 -13.42 -8.06 -11.95
N ARG A 74 -14.27 -8.73 -11.17
CA ARG A 74 -14.13 -10.17 -10.92
C ARG A 74 -14.71 -10.96 -12.08
N THR A 75 -13.88 -11.19 -13.10
CA THR A 75 -14.23 -12.05 -14.23
C THR A 75 -14.31 -13.52 -13.80
N PRO A 76 -15.00 -14.41 -14.55
CA PRO A 76 -15.00 -15.84 -14.29
C PRO A 76 -13.57 -16.38 -14.16
N LEU A 77 -13.34 -17.27 -13.18
CA LEU A 77 -12.01 -17.85 -12.94
C LEU A 77 -11.59 -18.82 -14.07
N ASN A 78 -12.55 -19.42 -14.78
CA ASN A 78 -12.28 -20.47 -15.75
C ASN A 78 -11.35 -21.56 -15.18
N ALA A 79 -11.56 -21.92 -13.92
CA ALA A 79 -10.68 -22.79 -13.17
C ALA A 79 -10.68 -24.22 -13.69
N VAL A 80 -9.49 -24.77 -13.88
CA VAL A 80 -9.26 -26.15 -14.31
C VAL A 80 -8.47 -26.88 -13.23
N VAL A 81 -9.08 -27.92 -12.65
CA VAL A 81 -8.46 -28.83 -11.68
C VAL A 81 -8.32 -30.18 -12.34
N PHE A 82 -7.12 -30.76 -12.40
CA PHE A 82 -6.87 -31.99 -13.11
C PHE A 82 -5.65 -32.74 -12.58
N GLY A 83 -5.42 -33.96 -13.08
CA GLY A 83 -4.24 -34.76 -12.76
C GLY A 83 -4.17 -35.10 -11.27
N GLU A 84 -5.32 -35.42 -10.66
CA GLU A 84 -5.39 -35.81 -9.26
C GLU A 84 -4.57 -37.07 -8.99
N ARG A 85 -3.71 -36.99 -7.99
CA ARG A 85 -2.95 -38.12 -7.45
C ARG A 85 -3.44 -38.40 -6.05
N THR A 86 -3.77 -39.65 -5.79
CA THR A 86 -4.27 -40.11 -4.49
C THR A 86 -3.14 -40.78 -3.72
N HIS A 87 -2.95 -40.34 -2.50
CA HIS A 87 -2.12 -40.96 -1.48
C HIS A 87 -3.00 -41.55 -0.38
N ASP A 88 -2.42 -42.23 0.60
CA ASP A 88 -3.18 -42.94 1.63
C ASP A 88 -4.07 -42.00 2.45
N ASP A 89 -3.65 -40.72 2.67
CA ASP A 89 -4.25 -39.78 3.60
C ASP A 89 -4.51 -38.38 3.01
N TYR A 90 -4.15 -38.13 1.75
CA TYR A 90 -4.45 -36.88 1.04
C TYR A 90 -4.49 -37.10 -0.48
N THR A 91 -4.99 -36.09 -1.20
CA THR A 91 -4.85 -36.02 -2.65
C THR A 91 -4.16 -34.72 -3.05
N VAL A 92 -3.51 -34.71 -4.22
CA VAL A 92 -2.96 -33.48 -4.83
C VAL A 92 -3.38 -33.38 -6.29
N SER A 93 -3.81 -32.19 -6.72
CA SER A 93 -4.22 -31.90 -8.09
C SER A 93 -3.44 -30.70 -8.65
N LYS A 94 -3.27 -30.69 -9.97
CA LYS A 94 -2.78 -29.52 -10.72
C LYS A 94 -3.94 -28.53 -10.92
N VAL A 95 -3.66 -27.24 -10.82
CA VAL A 95 -4.67 -26.19 -10.95
C VAL A 95 -4.13 -25.02 -11.77
N TYR A 96 -4.95 -24.50 -12.65
CA TYR A 96 -4.80 -23.13 -13.15
C TYR A 96 -6.16 -22.44 -13.28
N PHE A 97 -6.13 -21.11 -13.16
CA PHE A 97 -7.32 -20.27 -13.39
C PHE A 97 -6.89 -18.87 -13.84
N GLU A 98 -7.84 -18.12 -14.39
CA GLU A 98 -7.63 -16.73 -14.77
C GLU A 98 -7.93 -15.78 -13.60
N SER A 99 -6.92 -15.03 -13.15
CA SER A 99 -7.14 -13.95 -12.17
C SER A 99 -7.62 -12.67 -12.86
N LEU A 100 -7.13 -12.40 -14.05
CA LEU A 100 -7.60 -11.44 -15.05
C LEU A 100 -7.73 -12.17 -16.38
N PRO A 101 -8.48 -11.64 -17.37
CA PRO A 101 -8.61 -12.31 -18.68
C PRO A 101 -7.25 -12.61 -19.31
N GLY A 102 -6.98 -13.88 -19.55
CA GLY A 102 -5.71 -14.38 -20.09
C GLY A 102 -4.51 -14.35 -19.14
N PHE A 103 -4.65 -13.85 -17.91
CA PHE A 103 -3.58 -13.86 -16.92
C PHE A 103 -3.77 -14.98 -15.90
N LEU A 104 -2.89 -15.99 -15.96
CA LEU A 104 -3.07 -17.25 -15.24
C LEU A 104 -2.42 -17.25 -13.86
N VAL A 105 -3.12 -17.82 -12.90
CA VAL A 105 -2.58 -18.35 -11.65
C VAL A 105 -2.46 -19.87 -11.79
N THR A 106 -1.30 -20.40 -11.48
CA THR A 106 -0.99 -21.84 -11.52
C THR A 106 -0.64 -22.34 -10.14
N GLY A 107 -0.96 -23.59 -9.81
CA GLY A 107 -0.71 -24.11 -8.47
C GLY A 107 -1.04 -25.59 -8.29
N ASN A 108 -0.95 -26.02 -7.03
CA ASN A 108 -1.34 -27.35 -6.59
C ASN A 108 -2.37 -27.26 -5.46
N LEU A 109 -3.43 -28.06 -5.59
CA LEU A 109 -4.50 -28.19 -4.61
C LEU A 109 -4.31 -29.50 -3.85
N TYR A 110 -3.97 -29.40 -2.57
CA TYR A 110 -3.89 -30.54 -1.65
C TYR A 110 -5.19 -30.66 -0.88
N LYS A 111 -5.74 -31.87 -0.78
CA LYS A 111 -7.05 -32.09 -0.14
C LYS A 111 -6.99 -33.27 0.85
N PRO A 112 -7.69 -33.18 1.96
CA PRO A 112 -7.95 -34.34 2.82
C PRO A 112 -8.76 -35.40 2.07
N ILE A 113 -8.66 -36.64 2.50
CA ILE A 113 -9.60 -37.70 2.12
C ILE A 113 -10.94 -37.45 2.84
N GLY A 114 -12.05 -37.54 2.11
CA GLY A 114 -13.40 -37.36 2.63
C GLY A 114 -14.20 -36.28 1.90
N SER A 115 -15.43 -36.04 2.37
CA SER A 115 -16.39 -35.17 1.69
C SER A 115 -16.38 -33.70 2.19
N GLY A 116 -15.84 -33.39 3.35
CA GLY A 116 -15.87 -32.06 3.97
C GLY A 116 -17.21 -31.70 4.64
N PRO A 117 -17.51 -30.43 4.89
CA PRO A 117 -16.70 -29.27 4.52
C PRO A 117 -15.44 -29.12 5.39
N PHE A 118 -14.32 -28.83 4.74
CA PHE A 118 -13.02 -28.64 5.37
C PHE A 118 -12.65 -27.17 5.46
N PRO A 119 -11.95 -26.71 6.50
CA PRO A 119 -11.27 -25.41 6.47
C PRO A 119 -10.21 -25.41 5.36
N ALA A 120 -9.89 -24.21 4.86
CA ALA A 120 -8.93 -24.08 3.76
C ALA A 120 -7.77 -23.13 4.11
N ILE A 121 -6.64 -23.30 3.45
CA ILE A 121 -5.44 -22.49 3.58
C ILE A 121 -5.00 -21.99 2.21
N VAL A 122 -4.91 -20.67 2.05
CA VAL A 122 -4.22 -20.02 0.95
C VAL A 122 -2.74 -19.88 1.31
N SER A 123 -1.85 -20.34 0.44
CA SER A 123 -0.46 -20.56 0.83
C SER A 123 0.54 -20.05 -0.23
N PRO A 124 0.78 -18.72 -0.31
CA PRO A 124 1.84 -18.15 -1.14
C PRO A 124 3.23 -18.61 -0.67
N HIS A 125 4.15 -18.77 -1.61
CA HIS A 125 5.54 -19.11 -1.28
C HIS A 125 6.43 -17.87 -1.21
N GLY A 126 7.61 -18.01 -0.57
CA GLY A 126 8.67 -16.99 -0.56
C GLY A 126 9.60 -17.09 -1.78
N HIS A 127 10.72 -16.32 -1.72
CA HIS A 127 11.73 -16.30 -2.78
C HIS A 127 12.66 -17.53 -2.74
N TRP A 128 12.08 -18.70 -2.64
CA TRP A 128 12.83 -19.96 -2.70
C TRP A 128 13.18 -20.29 -4.15
N ASN A 129 14.32 -20.93 -4.39
CA ASN A 129 14.80 -21.23 -5.75
C ASN A 129 13.79 -22.05 -6.59
N TYR A 130 13.05 -22.95 -5.92
CA TYR A 130 12.04 -23.79 -6.55
C TYR A 130 10.60 -23.32 -6.30
N GLY A 131 10.40 -22.12 -5.71
CA GLY A 131 9.08 -21.54 -5.49
C GLY A 131 8.16 -22.48 -4.69
N ARG A 132 6.98 -22.80 -5.24
CA ARG A 132 6.04 -23.74 -4.59
C ARG A 132 6.55 -25.18 -4.48
N PHE A 133 7.64 -25.53 -5.17
CA PHE A 133 8.27 -26.85 -5.10
C PHE A 133 9.48 -26.88 -4.16
N GLU A 134 9.80 -25.77 -3.50
CA GLU A 134 10.90 -25.76 -2.55
C GLU A 134 10.72 -26.84 -1.48
N ASN A 135 11.74 -27.70 -1.36
CA ASN A 135 11.74 -28.80 -0.40
C ASN A 135 13.16 -29.01 0.17
N SER A 136 13.48 -28.22 1.16
CA SER A 136 14.78 -28.24 1.84
C SER A 136 14.57 -28.17 3.35
N ALA A 137 15.67 -28.27 4.11
CA ALA A 137 15.66 -28.08 5.56
C ALA A 137 15.22 -26.66 5.94
N VAL A 138 15.52 -25.66 5.09
CA VAL A 138 15.18 -24.26 5.33
C VAL A 138 13.68 -24.00 5.09
N ALA A 139 13.10 -24.62 4.06
CA ALA A 139 11.68 -24.45 3.74
C ALA A 139 11.17 -25.66 2.96
N SER A 140 9.96 -26.11 3.25
CA SER A 140 9.26 -27.10 2.44
C SER A 140 7.82 -26.68 2.22
N VAL A 141 7.51 -26.21 1.01
CA VAL A 141 6.15 -25.83 0.61
C VAL A 141 5.27 -27.07 0.43
N PRO A 142 5.72 -28.13 -0.28
CA PRO A 142 4.96 -29.37 -0.34
C PRO A 142 4.77 -30.03 1.02
N GLY A 143 5.83 -30.06 1.86
CA GLY A 143 5.73 -30.63 3.21
C GLY A 143 4.68 -29.94 4.07
N ARG A 144 4.63 -28.60 4.01
CA ARG A 144 3.58 -27.81 4.67
C ARG A 144 2.19 -28.18 4.16
N ALA A 145 2.01 -28.22 2.85
CA ALA A 145 0.72 -28.51 2.23
C ALA A 145 0.23 -29.93 2.52
N ILE A 146 1.11 -30.94 2.42
CA ILE A 146 0.81 -32.35 2.73
C ILE A 146 0.38 -32.48 4.20
N ASN A 147 1.16 -31.92 5.14
CA ASN A 147 0.86 -32.04 6.56
C ASN A 147 -0.41 -31.29 6.95
N LEU A 148 -0.73 -30.15 6.35
CA LEU A 148 -2.01 -29.48 6.55
C LEU A 148 -3.18 -30.30 5.94
N ALA A 149 -3.00 -30.91 4.76
CA ALA A 149 -4.03 -31.76 4.17
C ALA A 149 -4.33 -32.98 5.05
N ARG A 150 -3.30 -33.64 5.58
CA ARG A 150 -3.43 -34.73 6.58
C ARG A 150 -4.17 -34.33 7.83
N GLN A 151 -4.03 -33.05 8.23
CA GLN A 151 -4.76 -32.49 9.36
C GLN A 151 -6.18 -32.07 9.01
N GLY A 152 -6.64 -32.29 7.78
CA GLY A 152 -8.00 -31.99 7.33
C GLY A 152 -8.19 -30.56 6.83
N PHE A 153 -7.18 -29.95 6.22
CA PHE A 153 -7.29 -28.67 5.53
C PHE A 153 -7.20 -28.85 4.00
N VAL A 154 -8.01 -28.12 3.27
CA VAL A 154 -7.80 -27.93 1.84
C VAL A 154 -6.74 -26.85 1.66
N VAL A 155 -5.63 -27.14 0.95
CA VAL A 155 -4.50 -26.21 0.83
C VAL A 155 -4.24 -25.89 -0.63
N PHE A 156 -4.23 -24.63 -0.98
CA PHE A 156 -3.84 -24.17 -2.31
C PHE A 156 -2.50 -23.46 -2.24
N THR A 157 -1.47 -24.09 -2.82
CA THR A 157 -0.15 -23.49 -3.05
C THR A 157 -0.09 -23.04 -4.50
N TYR A 158 0.25 -21.78 -4.76
CA TYR A 158 0.26 -21.24 -6.13
C TYR A 158 1.57 -20.52 -6.42
N ASP A 159 1.86 -20.38 -7.70
CA ASP A 159 3.05 -19.68 -8.15
C ASP A 159 2.93 -18.18 -7.92
N MET A 160 3.92 -17.61 -7.25
CA MET A 160 4.21 -16.20 -7.37
C MET A 160 4.61 -15.92 -8.83
N ILE A 161 4.27 -14.71 -9.31
CA ILE A 161 4.54 -14.34 -10.72
C ILE A 161 6.03 -14.55 -11.04
N GLY A 162 6.33 -15.18 -12.17
CA GLY A 162 7.67 -15.46 -12.62
C GLY A 162 8.31 -16.75 -12.08
N TYR A 163 7.59 -17.53 -11.27
CA TYR A 163 8.06 -18.83 -10.79
C TYR A 163 7.40 -19.99 -11.54
N ASN A 164 8.09 -21.10 -11.62
CA ASN A 164 7.63 -22.40 -12.11
C ASN A 164 6.77 -22.32 -13.39
N ASP A 165 5.47 -22.58 -13.28
CA ASP A 165 4.53 -22.57 -14.42
C ASP A 165 4.12 -21.14 -14.87
N SER A 166 4.57 -20.08 -14.18
CA SER A 166 4.38 -18.67 -14.57
C SER A 166 5.68 -17.98 -15.01
N ARG A 167 6.71 -18.73 -15.41
CA ARG A 167 8.04 -18.20 -15.79
C ARG A 167 8.06 -17.36 -17.06
N TRP A 168 7.02 -17.37 -17.85
CA TRP A 168 6.89 -16.47 -19.00
C TRP A 168 6.60 -15.02 -18.59
N TYR A 169 6.22 -14.81 -17.35
CA TYR A 169 6.23 -13.48 -16.74
C TYR A 169 7.54 -13.28 -15.99
N PRO A 170 8.12 -12.10 -16.12
CA PRO A 170 9.45 -11.90 -15.55
C PRO A 170 9.44 -11.89 -14.03
N HIS A 171 10.35 -12.65 -13.46
CA HIS A 171 10.70 -12.63 -12.06
C HIS A 171 11.96 -13.48 -11.85
N THR A 172 13.07 -12.88 -11.51
CA THR A 172 14.31 -13.61 -11.29
C THR A 172 14.46 -13.95 -9.81
N PRO A 173 14.36 -15.22 -9.42
CA PRO A 173 14.52 -15.64 -8.03
C PRO A 173 15.84 -15.18 -7.41
N GLY A 174 15.80 -14.72 -6.18
CA GLY A 174 16.97 -14.30 -5.42
C GLY A 174 17.60 -12.99 -5.86
N HIS A 175 16.98 -12.33 -6.82
CA HIS A 175 17.43 -11.04 -7.26
C HIS A 175 16.39 -10.02 -7.03
N THR A 176 16.87 -8.85 -6.84
CA THR A 176 16.05 -7.77 -6.58
C THR A 176 15.36 -7.33 -7.80
N PHE A 177 15.20 -7.83 -8.78
CA PHE A 177 14.60 -7.91 -9.68
C PHE A 177 13.87 -7.63 -10.40
N HIS A 178 13.58 -7.42 -10.49
CA HIS A 178 12.54 -7.51 -11.06
C HIS A 178 12.42 -6.65 -12.04
N ASP A 179 11.85 -6.77 -12.49
CA ASP A 179 11.54 -6.76 -13.76
C ASP A 179 11.09 -5.40 -14.14
N ARG A 180 11.72 -4.86 -15.11
CA ARG A 180 11.36 -3.60 -15.74
C ARG A 180 9.92 -3.57 -16.23
N GLU A 181 9.31 -4.73 -16.44
CA GLU A 181 7.99 -4.85 -17.04
C GLU A 181 6.86 -4.60 -16.03
N PHE A 182 7.06 -4.96 -14.74
CA PHE A 182 6.08 -4.66 -13.67
C PHE A 182 6.53 -3.58 -12.69
N GLY A 183 7.72 -3.03 -12.89
CA GLY A 183 8.29 -1.98 -12.04
C GLY A 183 8.56 -0.68 -12.80
N GLY A 184 8.16 -0.59 -14.06
CA GLY A 184 8.33 0.59 -14.90
C GLY A 184 7.51 1.79 -14.40
N ARG A 185 8.02 3.00 -14.65
CA ARG A 185 7.33 4.21 -14.20
C ARG A 185 5.98 4.43 -14.88
N ARG A 186 5.78 3.94 -16.12
CA ARG A 186 4.50 4.01 -16.82
C ARG A 186 3.48 3.10 -16.17
N GLU A 187 3.87 1.87 -15.86
CA GLU A 187 3.06 0.88 -15.16
C GLU A 187 2.68 1.40 -13.79
N ASN A 188 3.65 1.88 -13.00
CA ASN A 188 3.42 2.47 -11.68
C ASN A 188 2.48 3.69 -11.75
N LEU A 189 2.60 4.53 -12.78
CA LEU A 189 1.71 5.68 -13.00
C LEU A 189 0.23 5.23 -13.14
N TRP A 190 -0.01 4.06 -13.74
CA TRP A 190 -1.32 3.43 -13.87
C TRP A 190 -1.65 2.44 -12.73
N GLY A 191 -0.85 2.42 -11.67
CA GLY A 191 -1.05 1.57 -10.51
C GLY A 191 -0.79 0.08 -10.78
N LEU A 192 -0.15 -0.26 -11.90
CA LEU A 192 0.24 -1.63 -12.20
C LEU A 192 1.63 -1.89 -11.61
N ASN A 193 1.71 -2.77 -10.62
CA ASN A 193 2.96 -3.17 -10.01
C ASN A 193 2.93 -4.64 -9.60
N LEU A 194 4.10 -5.27 -9.47
CA LEU A 194 4.23 -6.71 -9.22
C LEU A 194 3.54 -7.15 -7.93
N ALA A 195 3.75 -6.41 -6.83
CA ALA A 195 3.15 -6.76 -5.54
C ALA A 195 1.62 -6.64 -5.56
N GLY A 196 1.09 -5.64 -6.24
CA GLY A 196 -0.36 -5.46 -6.42
C GLY A 196 -0.99 -6.57 -7.28
N LEU A 197 -0.34 -6.98 -8.37
CA LEU A 197 -0.78 -8.13 -9.15
C LEU A 197 -0.77 -9.43 -8.33
N GLN A 198 0.25 -9.63 -7.51
CA GLN A 198 0.32 -10.80 -6.62
C GLN A 198 -0.75 -10.76 -5.54
N LEU A 199 -1.04 -9.58 -4.98
CA LEU A 199 -2.15 -9.41 -4.05
C LEU A 199 -3.50 -9.73 -4.71
N TRP A 200 -3.69 -9.29 -5.98
CA TRP A 200 -4.86 -9.67 -6.75
C TRP A 200 -4.95 -11.17 -6.95
N ASN A 201 -3.85 -11.83 -7.33
CA ASN A 201 -3.79 -13.29 -7.45
C ASN A 201 -4.12 -14.00 -6.13
N SER A 202 -3.68 -13.44 -4.99
CA SER A 202 -4.02 -13.95 -3.66
C SER A 202 -5.52 -13.85 -3.37
N ILE A 203 -6.15 -12.71 -3.66
CA ILE A 203 -7.61 -12.50 -3.53
C ILE A 203 -8.37 -13.48 -4.42
N ARG A 204 -7.94 -13.65 -5.70
CA ARG A 204 -8.57 -14.59 -6.63
C ARG A 204 -8.34 -16.07 -6.25
N SER A 205 -7.25 -16.37 -5.53
CA SER A 205 -7.02 -17.69 -4.94
C SER A 205 -8.01 -17.99 -3.80
N VAL A 206 -8.42 -16.98 -3.04
CA VAL A 206 -9.53 -17.12 -2.08
C VAL A 206 -10.85 -17.36 -2.82
N ASP A 207 -11.13 -16.63 -3.91
CA ASP A 207 -12.33 -16.88 -4.76
C ASP A 207 -12.34 -18.33 -5.29
N PHE A 208 -11.16 -18.84 -5.70
CA PHE A 208 -11.03 -20.23 -6.15
C PHE A 208 -11.36 -21.21 -5.02
N LEU A 209 -10.78 -21.03 -3.83
CA LEU A 209 -11.06 -21.92 -2.70
C LEU A 209 -12.55 -21.89 -2.32
N GLU A 210 -13.20 -20.73 -2.29
CA GLU A 210 -14.63 -20.61 -2.01
C GLU A 210 -15.53 -21.28 -3.07
N SER A 211 -15.03 -21.42 -4.30
CA SER A 211 -15.77 -22.07 -5.37
C SER A 211 -15.83 -23.60 -5.23
N LEU A 212 -14.96 -24.18 -4.37
CA LEU A 212 -14.88 -25.61 -4.16
C LEU A 212 -15.95 -26.07 -3.16
N PRO A 213 -16.81 -27.04 -3.52
CA PRO A 213 -17.95 -27.45 -2.66
C PRO A 213 -17.53 -28.07 -1.33
N MET A 214 -16.28 -28.61 -1.23
CA MET A 214 -15.74 -29.21 0.00
C MET A 214 -15.12 -28.17 0.95
N VAL A 215 -15.07 -26.88 0.63
CA VAL A 215 -14.46 -25.84 1.45
C VAL A 215 -15.49 -25.16 2.35
N ALA A 216 -15.17 -25.06 3.64
CA ALA A 216 -15.90 -24.25 4.59
C ALA A 216 -15.50 -22.78 4.42
N ARG A 217 -16.36 -21.98 3.78
CA ARG A 217 -16.08 -20.60 3.36
C ARG A 217 -15.79 -19.64 4.50
N ASP A 218 -16.29 -19.93 5.68
CA ASP A 218 -16.09 -19.16 6.92
C ASP A 218 -14.80 -19.53 7.67
N ARG A 219 -14.03 -20.51 7.16
CA ARG A 219 -12.83 -21.06 7.81
C ARG A 219 -11.64 -21.12 6.84
N ILE A 220 -11.31 -19.97 6.24
CA ILE A 220 -10.15 -19.83 5.35
C ILE A 220 -9.02 -19.13 6.10
N GLY A 221 -7.83 -19.72 6.12
CA GLY A 221 -6.62 -19.14 6.67
C GLY A 221 -5.60 -18.79 5.59
N ALA A 222 -4.59 -18.00 5.98
CA ALA A 222 -3.49 -17.64 5.10
C ALA A 222 -2.14 -17.83 5.80
N THR A 223 -1.14 -18.40 5.08
CA THR A 223 0.23 -18.50 5.57
C THR A 223 1.26 -18.59 4.47
N GLY A 224 2.34 -17.85 4.61
CA GLY A 224 3.50 -17.86 3.74
C GLY A 224 4.69 -17.20 4.42
N ALA A 225 5.91 -17.40 3.91
CA ALA A 225 7.12 -16.82 4.45
C ALA A 225 7.78 -15.85 3.47
N SER A 226 8.53 -14.87 3.97
CA SER A 226 9.26 -13.90 3.13
C SER A 226 8.30 -13.14 2.20
N GLY A 227 8.51 -13.12 0.89
CA GLY A 227 7.53 -12.57 -0.06
C GLY A 227 6.13 -13.18 0.08
N GLY A 228 6.03 -14.48 0.42
CA GLY A 228 4.76 -15.11 0.79
C GLY A 228 4.20 -14.61 2.13
N GLY A 229 5.05 -14.20 3.06
CA GLY A 229 4.66 -13.51 4.30
C GLY A 229 4.05 -12.15 4.04
N THR A 230 4.66 -11.38 3.11
CA THR A 230 4.10 -10.10 2.64
C THR A 230 2.72 -10.30 2.04
N GLN A 231 2.56 -11.27 1.12
CA GLN A 231 1.25 -11.58 0.54
C GLN A 231 0.25 -12.03 1.61
N THR A 232 0.70 -12.77 2.62
CA THR A 232 -0.16 -13.24 3.72
C THR A 232 -0.74 -12.07 4.52
N PHE A 233 0.08 -11.15 5.01
CA PHE A 233 -0.45 -10.04 5.83
C PHE A 233 -1.22 -9.01 4.99
N LEU A 234 -0.80 -8.71 3.76
CA LEU A 234 -1.54 -7.79 2.88
C LEU A 234 -2.91 -8.37 2.51
N LEU A 235 -2.98 -9.66 2.12
CA LEU A 235 -4.25 -10.34 1.88
C LEU A 235 -5.15 -10.30 3.11
N SER A 236 -4.60 -10.64 4.28
CA SER A 236 -5.35 -10.66 5.54
C SER A 236 -5.90 -9.28 5.92
N ALA A 237 -5.15 -8.20 5.61
CA ALA A 237 -5.58 -6.83 5.86
C ALA A 237 -6.76 -6.39 4.95
N VAL A 238 -6.83 -6.88 3.69
CA VAL A 238 -7.81 -6.37 2.70
C VAL A 238 -8.95 -7.33 2.42
N ASP A 239 -8.84 -8.62 2.79
CA ASP A 239 -9.87 -9.63 2.53
C ASP A 239 -10.47 -10.18 3.83
N ASP A 240 -11.72 -9.84 4.08
CA ASP A 240 -12.42 -10.21 5.32
C ASP A 240 -12.74 -11.70 5.42
N ARG A 241 -12.60 -12.46 4.34
CA ARG A 241 -12.80 -13.92 4.31
C ARG A 241 -11.67 -14.69 5.00
N ILE A 242 -10.51 -14.06 5.21
CA ILE A 242 -9.41 -14.68 5.95
C ILE A 242 -9.74 -14.67 7.44
N ALA A 243 -10.00 -15.85 8.00
CA ALA A 243 -10.39 -16.04 9.39
C ALA A 243 -9.19 -16.18 10.36
N ALA A 244 -8.03 -16.68 9.88
CA ALA A 244 -6.79 -16.78 10.65
C ALA A 244 -5.57 -16.52 9.77
N SER A 245 -4.55 -15.85 10.29
CA SER A 245 -3.35 -15.46 9.55
C SER A 245 -2.08 -15.87 10.28
N ALA A 246 -1.08 -16.33 9.51
CA ALA A 246 0.24 -16.68 10.05
C ALA A 246 1.35 -16.28 9.04
N PRO A 247 1.68 -14.99 8.92
CA PRO A 247 2.86 -14.53 8.17
C PRO A 247 4.15 -14.95 8.88
N VAL A 248 5.10 -15.48 8.10
CA VAL A 248 6.37 -16.00 8.61
C VAL A 248 7.52 -15.15 8.12
N ASN A 249 8.36 -14.69 9.04
CA ASN A 249 9.60 -13.95 8.83
C ASN A 249 9.46 -12.72 7.92
N MET A 250 8.46 -11.87 8.19
CA MET A 250 8.23 -10.68 7.36
C MET A 250 7.72 -9.46 8.12
N ILE A 251 7.12 -9.62 9.28
CA ILE A 251 6.67 -8.46 10.06
C ILE A 251 7.85 -7.91 10.85
N SER A 252 8.27 -6.68 10.51
CA SER A 252 9.38 -5.99 11.17
C SER A 252 9.20 -4.49 11.09
N LEU A 253 9.83 -3.75 12.00
CA LEU A 253 9.90 -2.28 12.00
C LEU A 253 11.09 -1.73 11.21
N HIS A 254 11.93 -2.59 10.68
CA HIS A 254 12.99 -2.25 9.73
C HIS A 254 13.06 -3.33 8.65
N MET A 255 13.73 -3.06 7.53
CA MET A 255 13.79 -3.96 6.38
C MET A 255 12.39 -4.47 5.99
N GLN A 256 11.56 -3.55 5.48
CA GLN A 256 10.13 -3.81 5.22
C GLN A 256 9.87 -4.69 3.98
N GLY A 257 10.91 -5.13 3.31
CA GLY A 257 10.88 -5.95 2.10
C GLY A 257 12.05 -5.67 1.18
N GLY A 258 12.69 -6.70 0.63
CA GLY A 258 13.90 -6.59 -0.20
C GLY A 258 13.64 -6.56 -1.71
N CYS A 259 12.39 -6.62 -2.15
CA CYS A 259 12.03 -6.91 -3.53
C CYS A 259 10.79 -6.14 -4.01
N LEU A 260 10.61 -5.93 -5.33
CA LEU A 260 9.44 -5.23 -5.89
C LEU A 260 8.12 -5.94 -5.55
N CYS A 261 8.15 -7.26 -5.39
CA CYS A 261 6.97 -8.03 -4.98
C CYS A 261 6.56 -7.84 -3.51
N GLU A 262 7.34 -7.08 -2.75
CA GLU A 262 7.11 -6.72 -1.34
C GLU A 262 7.00 -5.21 -1.16
N ASN A 263 7.39 -4.43 -2.18
CA ASN A 263 7.51 -2.98 -2.12
C ASN A 263 6.61 -2.29 -3.15
N ILE A 264 5.41 -1.96 -2.74
CA ILE A 264 4.47 -1.19 -3.56
C ILE A 264 4.86 0.29 -3.49
N PRO A 265 4.97 1.02 -4.61
CA PRO A 265 5.19 2.46 -4.59
C PRO A 265 4.12 3.20 -3.79
N GLY A 266 4.55 4.04 -2.86
CA GLY A 266 3.68 4.82 -1.98
C GLY A 266 3.19 4.09 -0.73
N LEU A 267 3.30 2.76 -0.64
CA LEU A 267 2.69 1.97 0.44
C LEU A 267 3.17 2.39 1.84
N ARG A 268 4.47 2.70 1.99
CA ARG A 268 5.08 2.97 3.30
C ARG A 268 5.54 4.41 3.48
N LEU A 269 4.83 5.35 2.85
CA LEU A 269 5.10 6.78 3.04
C LEU A 269 4.91 7.21 4.50
N ASP A 270 3.90 6.65 5.18
CA ASP A 270 3.49 7.07 6.52
C ASP A 270 2.96 5.90 7.37
N THR A 271 3.43 4.68 7.09
CA THR A 271 3.06 3.45 7.78
C THR A 271 4.18 2.41 7.65
N ASP A 272 4.02 1.27 8.31
CA ASP A 272 4.98 0.16 8.36
C ASP A 272 4.26 -1.20 8.35
N ASN A 273 5.03 -2.30 8.28
CA ASN A 273 4.46 -3.64 8.22
C ASN A 273 3.70 -4.02 9.50
N VAL A 274 4.03 -3.47 10.66
CA VAL A 274 3.29 -3.74 11.90
C VAL A 274 1.92 -3.11 11.84
N GLU A 275 1.83 -1.81 11.47
CA GLU A 275 0.56 -1.10 11.36
C GLU A 275 -0.33 -1.68 10.24
N LEU A 276 0.26 -2.01 9.08
CA LEU A 276 -0.45 -2.68 7.98
C LEU A 276 -1.01 -4.05 8.39
N THR A 277 -0.25 -4.83 9.15
CA THR A 277 -0.69 -6.13 9.66
C THR A 277 -1.77 -5.97 10.74
N ALA A 278 -1.68 -4.95 11.59
CA ALA A 278 -2.64 -4.69 12.66
C ALA A 278 -4.07 -4.40 12.13
N VAL A 279 -4.22 -4.04 10.85
CA VAL A 279 -5.54 -3.93 10.18
C VAL A 279 -6.34 -5.25 10.29
N PHE A 280 -5.66 -6.38 10.44
CA PHE A 280 -6.28 -7.69 10.60
C PHE A 280 -6.99 -7.87 11.96
N ALA A 281 -6.60 -7.12 12.99
CA ALA A 281 -7.21 -7.21 14.31
C ALA A 281 -8.74 -6.94 14.28
N PRO A 282 -9.56 -7.68 15.07
CA PRO A 282 -9.17 -8.63 16.13
C PRO A 282 -9.09 -10.11 15.67
N ARG A 283 -9.00 -10.39 14.35
CA ARG A 283 -8.92 -11.77 13.83
C ARG A 283 -7.57 -12.42 14.25
N PRO A 284 -7.52 -13.75 14.44
CA PRO A 284 -6.36 -14.46 14.97
C PRO A 284 -5.08 -14.32 14.11
N LEU A 285 -4.01 -13.79 14.69
CA LEU A 285 -2.72 -13.55 14.07
C LEU A 285 -1.59 -14.27 14.79
N LEU A 286 -0.82 -15.10 14.08
CA LEU A 286 0.46 -15.64 14.54
C LEU A 286 1.62 -14.96 13.81
N MET A 287 2.52 -14.32 14.53
CA MET A 287 3.77 -13.78 14.02
C MET A 287 4.88 -14.81 14.23
N VAL A 288 5.39 -15.42 13.16
CA VAL A 288 6.56 -16.31 13.24
C VAL A 288 7.79 -15.54 12.80
N SER A 289 8.85 -15.57 13.60
CA SER A 289 10.10 -14.85 13.38
C SER A 289 11.33 -15.76 13.54
N ALA A 290 12.49 -15.28 13.12
CA ALA A 290 13.75 -15.99 13.22
C ALA A 290 14.84 -15.15 13.93
N THR A 291 15.77 -15.81 14.60
CA THR A 291 16.89 -15.12 15.28
C THR A 291 17.97 -14.61 14.31
N GLY A 292 18.03 -15.16 13.10
CA GLY A 292 19.09 -14.88 12.11
C GLY A 292 18.64 -14.02 10.93
N ASP A 293 17.50 -13.32 11.02
CA ASP A 293 17.03 -12.40 9.98
C ASP A 293 16.51 -11.07 10.58
N TRP A 294 15.93 -10.22 9.76
CA TRP A 294 15.39 -8.89 10.16
C TRP A 294 14.18 -8.95 11.10
N THR A 295 13.66 -10.15 11.39
CA THR A 295 12.58 -10.34 12.36
C THR A 295 13.08 -10.76 13.75
N ASN A 296 14.37 -10.64 14.00
CA ASN A 296 15.02 -11.11 15.23
C ASN A 296 14.57 -10.37 16.50
N GLU A 297 14.05 -9.17 16.37
CA GLU A 297 13.55 -8.34 17.49
C GLU A 297 12.04 -8.47 17.73
N THR A 298 11.35 -9.37 17.02
CA THR A 298 9.88 -9.52 17.08
C THR A 298 9.36 -9.62 18.51
N MET A 299 10.00 -10.38 19.39
CA MET A 299 9.52 -10.61 20.76
C MET A 299 9.66 -9.35 21.63
N GLU A 300 10.65 -8.52 21.36
CA GLU A 300 10.99 -7.32 22.12
C GLU A 300 10.32 -6.05 21.58
N LEU A 301 10.03 -5.99 20.28
CA LEU A 301 9.52 -4.79 19.61
C LEU A 301 8.16 -5.02 18.94
N GLU A 302 8.11 -5.79 17.85
CA GLU A 302 6.92 -5.84 17.00
C GLU A 302 5.73 -6.54 17.67
N TYR A 303 5.96 -7.58 18.45
CA TYR A 303 4.89 -8.31 19.15
C TYR A 303 4.24 -7.47 20.26
N PRO A 304 4.99 -6.78 21.16
CA PRO A 304 4.38 -5.85 22.10
C PRO A 304 3.56 -4.73 21.42
N GLU A 305 4.03 -4.19 20.30
CA GLU A 305 3.27 -3.19 19.53
C GLU A 305 1.99 -3.80 18.94
N MET A 306 2.07 -5.01 18.38
CA MET A 306 0.90 -5.71 17.86
C MET A 306 -0.13 -6.00 18.97
N GLN A 307 0.33 -6.42 20.16
CA GLN A 307 -0.55 -6.64 21.31
C GLN A 307 -1.34 -5.40 21.70
N ARG A 308 -0.76 -4.19 21.59
CA ARG A 308 -1.48 -2.93 21.88
C ARG A 308 -2.67 -2.72 20.97
N PHE A 309 -2.55 -3.04 19.67
CA PHE A 309 -3.69 -2.98 18.75
C PHE A 309 -4.80 -3.98 19.14
N TYR A 310 -4.43 -5.20 19.52
CA TYR A 310 -5.40 -6.22 19.94
C TYR A 310 -6.05 -5.88 21.29
N ASP A 311 -5.34 -5.22 22.19
CA ASP A 311 -5.86 -4.73 23.47
C ASP A 311 -7.02 -3.73 23.28
N LEU A 312 -7.00 -2.92 22.22
CA LEU A 312 -8.11 -2.01 21.90
C LEU A 312 -9.44 -2.74 21.68
N PHE A 313 -9.38 -4.00 21.25
CA PHE A 313 -10.55 -4.87 21.03
C PHE A 313 -10.84 -5.78 22.22
N GLY A 314 -10.01 -5.78 23.27
CA GLY A 314 -10.07 -6.78 24.34
C GLY A 314 -9.75 -8.20 23.87
N ALA A 315 -8.97 -8.36 22.80
CA ALA A 315 -8.67 -9.60 22.10
C ALA A 315 -7.17 -9.95 22.10
N ARG A 316 -6.46 -9.61 23.18
CA ARG A 316 -5.00 -9.83 23.30
C ARG A 316 -4.58 -11.29 23.06
N ASP A 317 -5.44 -12.26 23.41
CA ASP A 317 -5.22 -13.69 23.22
C ASP A 317 -5.40 -14.16 21.76
N HIS A 318 -5.88 -13.29 20.87
CA HIS A 318 -5.98 -13.52 19.43
C HIS A 318 -4.68 -13.22 18.69
N VAL A 319 -3.67 -12.66 19.34
CA VAL A 319 -2.35 -12.47 18.74
C VAL A 319 -1.29 -13.24 19.53
N HIS A 320 -0.41 -13.91 18.80
CA HIS A 320 0.72 -14.62 19.38
C HIS A 320 1.97 -14.47 18.52
N ALA A 321 3.15 -14.64 19.11
CA ALA A 321 4.41 -14.64 18.39
C ALA A 321 5.28 -15.83 18.79
N VAL A 322 6.02 -16.37 17.82
CA VAL A 322 7.02 -17.43 18.01
C VAL A 322 8.31 -17.00 17.32
N ARG A 323 9.44 -17.07 18.03
CA ARG A 323 10.76 -16.82 17.46
C ARG A 323 11.58 -18.11 17.40
N VAL A 324 11.89 -18.56 16.20
CA VAL A 324 12.64 -19.79 15.92
C VAL A 324 14.13 -19.48 15.89
N LYS A 325 14.94 -20.33 16.52
CA LYS A 325 16.41 -20.19 16.49
C LYS A 325 16.95 -20.73 15.16
N ALA A 326 16.93 -19.92 14.12
CA ALA A 326 17.37 -20.26 12.78
C ALA A 326 17.66 -18.97 11.99
N ASP A 327 18.33 -19.13 10.84
CA ASP A 327 18.36 -18.09 9.80
C ASP A 327 16.99 -17.94 9.16
N HIS A 328 16.87 -17.06 8.14
CA HIS A 328 15.63 -16.85 7.40
C HIS A 328 15.06 -18.17 6.86
N ASN A 329 13.84 -18.54 7.27
CA ASN A 329 13.33 -19.90 7.07
C ASN A 329 11.79 -19.99 6.99
N TYR A 330 11.31 -21.16 6.62
CA TYR A 330 10.02 -21.76 6.98
C TYR A 330 10.25 -23.25 7.25
N ASN A 331 11.14 -23.51 8.20
CA ASN A 331 11.57 -24.83 8.60
C ASN A 331 10.47 -25.59 9.34
N ARG A 332 10.77 -26.81 9.80
CA ARG A 332 9.83 -27.68 10.50
C ARG A 332 9.24 -27.03 11.74
N GLU A 333 10.08 -26.38 12.57
CA GLU A 333 9.64 -25.74 13.81
C GLU A 333 8.64 -24.60 13.55
N SER A 334 8.93 -23.75 12.56
CA SER A 334 8.03 -22.69 12.09
C SER A 334 6.72 -23.27 11.55
N ARG A 335 6.78 -24.38 10.81
CA ARG A 335 5.58 -25.06 10.28
C ARG A 335 4.72 -25.66 11.37
N GLU A 336 5.33 -26.34 12.36
CA GLU A 336 4.60 -26.93 13.50
C GLU A 336 3.85 -25.88 14.33
N ALA A 337 4.45 -24.69 14.55
CA ALA A 337 3.78 -23.56 15.19
C ALA A 337 2.56 -23.09 14.38
N VAL A 338 2.68 -22.99 13.06
CA VAL A 338 1.57 -22.61 12.18
C VAL A 338 0.48 -23.68 12.14
N TYR A 339 0.84 -24.97 12.13
CA TYR A 339 -0.15 -26.06 12.18
C TYR A 339 -1.02 -25.99 13.44
N ALA A 340 -0.38 -25.81 14.59
CA ALA A 340 -1.09 -25.66 15.86
C ALA A 340 -2.03 -24.43 15.87
N TRP A 341 -1.55 -23.29 15.33
CA TRP A 341 -2.34 -22.07 15.20
C TRP A 341 -3.59 -22.26 14.32
N MET A 342 -3.41 -22.84 13.13
CA MET A 342 -4.53 -23.07 12.21
C MET A 342 -5.51 -24.12 12.76
N ALA A 343 -5.02 -25.18 13.45
CA ALA A 343 -5.87 -26.14 14.12
C ALA A 343 -6.72 -25.50 15.23
N ARG A 344 -6.12 -24.63 16.05
CA ARG A 344 -6.83 -23.90 17.09
C ARG A 344 -7.96 -23.05 16.52
N TRP A 345 -7.66 -22.20 15.57
CA TRP A 345 -8.58 -21.15 15.16
C TRP A 345 -9.55 -21.52 14.03
N LEU A 346 -9.19 -22.49 13.18
CA LEU A 346 -10.04 -22.91 12.08
C LEU A 346 -10.76 -24.25 12.34
N LYS A 347 -10.31 -25.00 13.37
CA LYS A 347 -10.92 -26.29 13.72
C LYS A 347 -11.37 -26.37 15.19
N GLY A 348 -11.15 -25.35 16.00
CA GLY A 348 -11.53 -25.32 17.41
C GLY A 348 -10.69 -26.25 18.30
N ALA A 349 -9.44 -26.56 17.89
CA ALA A 349 -8.53 -27.33 18.75
C ALA A 349 -8.16 -26.55 20.03
N PRO A 350 -7.81 -27.25 21.13
CA PRO A 350 -7.39 -26.60 22.37
C PRO A 350 -6.24 -25.62 22.18
N ALA A 351 -6.15 -24.59 23.02
CA ALA A 351 -5.12 -23.56 22.94
C ALA A 351 -3.68 -24.09 23.08
N ASN A 352 -3.51 -25.20 23.76
CA ASN A 352 -2.24 -25.88 23.97
C ASN A 352 -2.00 -27.07 23.02
N VAL A 353 -2.73 -27.12 21.89
CA VAL A 353 -2.54 -28.18 20.91
C VAL A 353 -1.11 -28.15 20.36
N GLU A 354 -0.47 -29.29 20.39
CA GLU A 354 0.80 -29.51 19.70
C GLU A 354 0.54 -30.36 18.46
N VAL A 355 1.08 -29.91 17.32
CA VAL A 355 0.99 -30.63 16.06
C VAL A 355 2.39 -30.90 15.55
N LYS A 356 2.78 -32.15 15.47
CA LYS A 356 4.08 -32.56 14.95
C LYS A 356 3.97 -32.92 13.47
N GLU A 357 4.95 -32.49 12.73
CA GLU A 357 5.06 -32.80 11.31
C GLU A 357 5.35 -34.29 11.13
N GLN A 358 4.52 -34.94 10.33
CA GLN A 358 4.72 -36.34 9.95
C GLN A 358 5.69 -36.43 8.77
N GLU A 359 6.39 -37.55 8.66
CA GLU A 359 7.23 -37.85 7.52
C GLU A 359 6.45 -37.74 6.21
N PHE A 360 7.05 -37.09 5.21
CA PHE A 360 6.40 -36.87 3.93
C PHE A 360 7.40 -37.03 2.77
N ARG A 361 6.86 -37.37 1.63
CA ARG A 361 7.60 -37.42 0.37
C ARG A 361 6.76 -36.72 -0.70
N PRO A 362 7.21 -35.54 -1.20
CA PRO A 362 6.53 -34.86 -2.30
C PRO A 362 6.56 -35.71 -3.57
N ASP A 363 5.55 -35.54 -4.40
CA ASP A 363 5.56 -36.10 -5.76
C ASP A 363 6.71 -35.47 -6.59
N PRO A 364 7.20 -36.18 -7.65
CA PRO A 364 8.19 -35.63 -8.57
C PRO A 364 7.70 -34.34 -9.26
N LEU A 365 8.60 -33.39 -9.53
CA LEU A 365 8.27 -32.10 -10.16
C LEU A 365 7.39 -32.20 -11.40
N PRO A 366 7.64 -33.10 -12.37
CA PRO A 366 6.78 -33.23 -13.57
C PRO A 366 5.32 -33.55 -13.23
N GLU A 367 5.10 -34.29 -12.13
CA GLU A 367 3.76 -34.68 -11.69
C GLU A 367 3.00 -33.52 -11.02
N LEU A 368 3.70 -32.48 -10.58
CA LEU A 368 3.13 -31.32 -9.91
C LEU A 368 3.09 -30.08 -10.80
N MET A 369 3.97 -29.99 -11.82
CA MET A 369 3.95 -28.88 -12.78
C MET A 369 2.69 -28.92 -13.66
N VAL A 370 2.01 -27.79 -13.75
CA VAL A 370 0.73 -27.64 -14.44
C VAL A 370 0.89 -27.86 -15.95
N PHE A 371 1.97 -27.32 -16.53
CA PHE A 371 2.22 -27.34 -17.96
C PHE A 371 3.43 -28.20 -18.38
N ALA A 372 3.81 -29.22 -17.57
CA ALA A 372 4.91 -30.12 -17.93
C ALA A 372 4.62 -30.96 -19.16
N ASP A 373 3.40 -31.45 -19.26
CA ASP A 373 2.93 -32.43 -20.24
C ASP A 373 1.77 -31.93 -21.12
N ARG A 374 1.44 -30.64 -21.01
CA ARG A 374 0.37 -30.02 -21.80
C ARG A 374 0.72 -28.57 -22.17
N PRO A 375 0.24 -28.10 -23.34
CA PRO A 375 0.42 -26.69 -23.70
C PRO A 375 -0.38 -25.77 -22.78
N ARG A 376 0.09 -24.55 -22.67
CA ARG A 376 -0.70 -23.46 -22.05
C ARG A 376 -1.98 -23.21 -22.84
N PRO A 377 -3.07 -22.79 -22.20
CA PRO A 377 -4.29 -22.38 -22.89
C PRO A 377 -4.02 -21.31 -23.95
N ALA A 378 -4.78 -21.34 -25.03
CA ALA A 378 -4.80 -20.24 -25.98
C ALA A 378 -5.31 -18.96 -25.30
N GLY A 379 -4.76 -17.81 -25.67
CA GLY A 379 -5.18 -16.52 -25.12
C GLY A 379 -4.47 -16.09 -23.82
N VAL A 380 -3.44 -16.80 -23.39
CA VAL A 380 -2.53 -16.30 -22.35
C VAL A 380 -1.82 -15.05 -22.87
N VAL A 381 -2.00 -13.94 -22.13
CA VAL A 381 -1.47 -12.62 -22.52
C VAL A 381 0.02 -12.50 -22.17
N SER A 382 0.74 -11.75 -22.99
CA SER A 382 2.09 -11.26 -22.68
C SER A 382 2.04 -10.15 -21.62
N THR A 383 3.20 -9.73 -21.12
CA THR A 383 3.31 -8.61 -20.20
C THR A 383 2.81 -7.29 -20.80
N ASP A 384 3.16 -7.04 -22.06
CA ASP A 384 2.71 -5.84 -22.79
C ASP A 384 1.18 -5.83 -22.95
N GLU A 385 0.61 -6.96 -23.38
CA GLU A 385 -0.85 -7.10 -23.52
C GLU A 385 -1.56 -6.95 -22.15
N LEU A 386 -0.99 -7.50 -21.09
CA LEU A 386 -1.51 -7.33 -19.73
C LEU A 386 -1.50 -5.85 -19.33
N THR A 387 -0.41 -5.14 -19.61
CA THR A 387 -0.27 -3.71 -19.32
C THR A 387 -1.33 -2.89 -20.06
N GLU A 388 -1.49 -3.10 -21.37
CA GLU A 388 -2.49 -2.37 -22.16
C GLU A 388 -3.94 -2.73 -21.74
N ASN A 389 -4.21 -4.00 -21.45
CA ASN A 389 -5.51 -4.44 -20.92
C ASN A 389 -5.83 -3.81 -19.57
N TRP A 390 -4.83 -3.71 -18.67
CA TRP A 390 -4.95 -3.03 -17.39
C TRP A 390 -5.30 -1.55 -17.56
N ILE A 391 -4.54 -0.84 -18.41
CA ILE A 391 -4.78 0.59 -18.69
C ILE A 391 -6.16 0.80 -19.31
N ALA A 392 -6.55 -0.05 -20.26
CA ALA A 392 -7.88 0.03 -20.88
C ALA A 392 -9.01 -0.21 -19.85
N ALA A 393 -8.85 -1.18 -18.97
CA ALA A 393 -9.79 -1.44 -17.88
C ALA A 393 -9.88 -0.26 -16.90
N ALA A 394 -8.72 0.32 -16.52
CA ALA A 394 -8.65 1.52 -15.69
C ALA A 394 -9.41 2.69 -16.31
N ARG A 395 -9.20 2.96 -17.60
CA ARG A 395 -9.92 4.03 -18.33
C ARG A 395 -11.44 3.81 -18.35
N ARG A 396 -11.90 2.57 -18.55
CA ARG A 396 -13.35 2.26 -18.47
C ARG A 396 -13.92 2.52 -17.08
N GLN A 397 -13.19 2.13 -16.01
CA GLN A 397 -13.62 2.38 -14.64
C GLN A 397 -13.67 3.88 -14.30
N LEU A 398 -12.74 4.68 -14.81
CA LEU A 398 -12.75 6.14 -14.64
C LEU A 398 -13.94 6.80 -15.35
N ALA A 399 -14.33 6.30 -16.52
CA ALA A 399 -15.43 6.85 -17.31
C ALA A 399 -16.83 6.52 -16.73
N GLY A 400 -17.01 5.35 -16.13
CA GLY A 400 -18.32 4.86 -15.68
C GLY A 400 -18.38 4.32 -14.26
N GLY A 401 -17.28 4.43 -13.52
CA GLY A 401 -17.12 3.75 -12.24
C GLY A 401 -17.53 4.54 -11.01
N ASN A 402 -17.23 3.96 -9.86
CA ASN A 402 -17.46 4.54 -8.54
C ASN A 402 -16.56 5.76 -8.31
N GLN A 403 -17.11 6.96 -8.49
CA GLN A 403 -16.38 8.23 -8.34
C GLN A 403 -15.84 8.44 -6.91
N GLU A 404 -16.47 7.87 -5.90
CA GLU A 404 -15.98 7.95 -4.52
C GLU A 404 -14.68 7.15 -4.36
N ALA A 405 -14.63 5.92 -4.87
CA ALA A 405 -13.42 5.10 -4.86
C ALA A 405 -12.28 5.76 -5.65
N VAL A 406 -12.58 6.42 -6.78
CA VAL A 406 -11.59 7.16 -7.58
C VAL A 406 -11.03 8.36 -6.79
N ARG A 407 -11.89 9.12 -6.09
CA ARG A 407 -11.47 10.23 -5.23
C ARG A 407 -10.63 9.76 -4.06
N SER A 408 -11.03 8.66 -3.41
CA SER A 408 -10.24 8.04 -2.35
C SER A 408 -8.87 7.60 -2.87
N ALA A 409 -8.82 6.92 -4.02
CA ALA A 409 -7.58 6.50 -4.65
C ALA A 409 -6.64 7.68 -4.94
N LEU A 410 -7.16 8.85 -5.31
CA LEU A 410 -6.35 10.05 -5.52
C LEU A 410 -5.69 10.51 -4.22
N LEU A 411 -6.44 10.58 -3.12
CA LEU A 411 -5.88 10.97 -1.82
C LEU A 411 -4.79 10.01 -1.37
N HIS A 412 -4.98 8.71 -1.56
CA HIS A 412 -3.98 7.68 -1.26
C HIS A 412 -2.74 7.77 -2.15
N ALA A 413 -2.89 8.01 -3.46
CA ALA A 413 -1.77 8.23 -4.37
C ALA A 413 -0.94 9.47 -3.98
N LEU A 414 -1.59 10.51 -3.47
CA LEU A 414 -0.93 11.70 -2.95
C LEU A 414 -0.37 11.51 -1.53
N GLY A 415 -0.74 10.44 -0.83
CA GLY A 415 -0.30 10.13 0.54
C GLY A 415 -0.93 11.03 1.59
N PHE A 416 -2.23 11.34 1.45
CA PHE A 416 -2.98 12.16 2.40
C PHE A 416 -4.24 11.44 2.90
N GLU A 417 -4.53 11.63 4.18
CA GLU A 417 -5.84 11.33 4.75
C GLU A 417 -6.85 12.42 4.37
N ARG A 418 -8.13 12.07 4.28
CA ARG A 418 -9.19 13.04 4.02
C ARG A 418 -9.26 14.02 5.19
N GLN A 419 -8.80 15.25 5.02
CA GLN A 419 -8.94 16.27 6.05
C GLN A 419 -10.42 16.64 6.22
N GLN A 420 -10.94 16.43 7.41
CA GLN A 420 -12.24 17.01 7.77
C GLN A 420 -12.06 18.53 7.82
N THR A 421 -12.83 19.25 7.02
CA THR A 421 -12.87 20.71 7.07
C THR A 421 -13.42 21.15 8.42
N ALA A 422 -12.54 21.40 9.39
CA ALA A 422 -12.91 22.27 10.49
C ALA A 422 -13.24 23.65 9.87
N GLY A 423 -14.45 24.09 10.01
CA GLY A 423 -14.93 25.35 9.46
C GLY A 423 -14.23 26.55 10.11
N ALA A 424 -13.02 26.83 9.67
CA ALA A 424 -12.33 28.04 10.04
C ALA A 424 -12.90 29.21 9.22
N GLN A 425 -13.89 29.89 9.78
CA GLN A 425 -14.25 31.24 9.30
C GLN A 425 -13.07 32.16 9.59
N SER A 426 -12.26 32.44 8.58
CA SER A 426 -11.23 33.48 8.68
C SER A 426 -11.90 34.86 8.58
N SER A 427 -11.89 35.61 9.65
CA SER A 427 -12.30 37.04 9.69
C SER A 427 -11.19 37.98 9.22
N SER A 428 -10.04 37.48 8.79
CA SER A 428 -8.88 38.24 8.31
C SER A 428 -8.84 38.36 6.79
N LYS A 429 -8.18 39.41 6.28
CA LYS A 429 -7.89 39.53 4.86
C LYS A 429 -7.15 38.28 4.37
N PRO A 430 -7.49 37.75 3.17
CA PRO A 430 -6.86 36.55 2.65
C PRO A 430 -5.34 36.74 2.47
N VAL A 431 -4.58 35.67 2.73
CA VAL A 431 -3.14 35.61 2.46
C VAL A 431 -2.95 34.96 1.09
N ILE A 432 -2.00 35.45 0.31
CA ILE A 432 -1.59 34.80 -0.94
C ILE A 432 -0.53 33.74 -0.60
N VAL A 433 -0.80 32.49 -0.95
CA VAL A 433 0.20 31.42 -1.04
C VAL A 433 0.78 31.44 -2.45
N LEU A 434 2.05 31.83 -2.57
CA LEU A 434 2.71 32.12 -3.83
C LEU A 434 3.77 31.06 -4.15
N ALA A 435 3.62 30.42 -5.30
CA ALA A 435 4.49 29.36 -5.81
C ALA A 435 4.83 29.64 -7.29
N THR A 436 5.53 30.76 -7.57
CA THR A 436 5.95 31.20 -8.91
C THR A 436 7.37 31.79 -8.86
N GLU A 437 8.06 31.68 -9.98
CA GLU A 437 9.32 32.39 -10.25
C GLU A 437 9.13 33.52 -11.27
N ASP A 438 7.91 33.76 -11.75
CA ASP A 438 7.60 34.83 -12.71
C ASP A 438 7.62 36.21 -12.02
N ALA A 439 8.66 36.97 -12.26
CA ALA A 439 8.85 38.32 -11.70
C ALA A 439 7.70 39.29 -12.02
N GLY A 440 7.00 39.10 -13.15
CA GLY A 440 5.84 39.91 -13.51
C GLY A 440 4.65 39.60 -12.59
N VAL A 441 4.40 38.32 -12.35
CA VAL A 441 3.38 37.84 -11.41
C VAL A 441 3.70 38.34 -9.99
N GLU A 442 4.95 38.25 -9.54
CA GLU A 442 5.37 38.76 -8.24
C GLU A 442 5.08 40.26 -8.06
N LYS A 443 5.41 41.06 -9.09
CA LYS A 443 5.10 42.49 -9.07
C LYS A 443 3.59 42.75 -9.00
N ALA A 444 2.78 41.97 -9.74
CA ALA A 444 1.32 42.09 -9.72
C ALA A 444 0.76 41.74 -8.31
N VAL A 445 1.27 40.69 -7.70
CA VAL A 445 0.90 40.25 -6.34
C VAL A 445 1.26 41.33 -5.31
N ALA A 446 2.47 41.92 -5.39
CA ALA A 446 2.89 43.01 -4.49
C ALA A 446 1.96 44.23 -4.63
N ARG A 447 1.51 44.55 -5.84
CA ARG A 447 0.56 45.68 -6.11
C ARG A 447 -0.86 45.41 -5.62
N ALA A 448 -1.21 44.17 -5.34
CA ALA A 448 -2.53 43.81 -4.78
C ALA A 448 -2.67 44.20 -3.28
N GLY A 449 -1.57 44.47 -2.59
CA GLY A 449 -1.58 44.91 -1.18
C GLY A 449 -2.03 43.85 -0.19
N LEU A 450 -1.99 42.56 -0.57
CA LEU A 450 -2.31 41.43 0.28
C LEU A 450 -1.03 40.84 0.89
N ALA A 451 -1.16 40.23 2.08
CA ALA A 451 -0.05 39.50 2.69
C ALA A 451 0.35 38.30 1.82
N VAL A 452 1.66 38.04 1.67
CA VAL A 452 2.20 37.00 0.81
C VAL A 452 3.01 36.02 1.63
N HIS A 453 2.72 34.73 1.43
CA HIS A 453 3.57 33.63 1.87
C HIS A 453 4.16 32.94 0.63
N ARG A 454 5.46 33.02 0.47
CA ARG A 454 6.17 32.29 -0.58
C ARG A 454 6.37 30.83 -0.13
N VAL A 455 6.03 29.90 -1.02
CA VAL A 455 6.26 28.48 -0.77
C VAL A 455 7.74 28.17 -0.97
N ALA A 456 8.40 27.69 0.09
CA ALA A 456 9.73 27.11 -0.03
C ALA A 456 9.57 25.62 -0.30
N PHE A 457 9.85 25.19 -1.53
CA PHE A 457 9.80 23.79 -1.88
C PHE A 457 10.98 23.03 -1.29
N THR A 458 10.69 21.83 -0.79
CA THR A 458 11.72 20.88 -0.33
C THR A 458 12.59 20.48 -1.54
N PRO A 459 13.92 20.67 -1.46
CA PRO A 459 14.81 20.25 -2.53
C PRO A 459 14.72 18.75 -2.79
N PHE A 460 14.69 18.33 -4.05
CA PHE A 460 14.72 16.94 -4.46
C PHE A 460 16.08 16.57 -5.07
N ASP A 461 16.82 15.69 -4.39
CA ASP A 461 18.07 15.17 -4.88
C ASP A 461 17.83 13.89 -5.69
N ALA A 462 17.75 14.02 -7.01
CA ALA A 462 17.51 12.90 -7.91
C ALA A 462 18.63 11.84 -7.87
N LYS A 463 19.88 12.24 -7.61
CA LYS A 463 21.02 11.33 -7.52
C LYS A 463 20.95 10.49 -6.24
N ALA A 464 20.66 11.13 -5.11
CA ALA A 464 20.46 10.44 -3.85
C ALA A 464 19.24 9.52 -3.91
N ALA A 465 18.12 9.98 -4.49
CA ALA A 465 16.92 9.16 -4.67
C ALA A 465 17.18 7.91 -5.52
N ALA A 466 17.91 8.05 -6.64
CA ALA A 466 18.26 6.92 -7.51
C ALA A 466 19.21 5.90 -6.86
N ALA A 467 19.94 6.28 -5.84
CA ALA A 467 20.84 5.40 -5.09
C ALA A 467 20.10 4.57 -4.00
N ILE A 468 18.85 4.91 -3.69
CA ILE A 468 18.06 4.23 -2.66
C ILE A 468 17.20 3.14 -3.30
N SER A 469 17.41 1.91 -2.86
CA SER A 469 16.59 0.77 -3.27
C SER A 469 15.12 1.00 -2.85
N MET A 470 14.18 0.71 -3.74
CA MET A 470 12.74 0.85 -3.48
C MET A 470 12.31 2.26 -3.01
N PHE A 471 12.99 3.30 -3.51
CA PHE A 471 12.80 4.69 -3.11
C PHE A 471 11.33 5.11 -3.01
N GLU A 472 10.54 4.80 -4.04
CA GLU A 472 9.15 5.23 -4.15
C GLU A 472 8.20 4.56 -3.15
N THR A 473 8.61 3.45 -2.53
CA THR A 473 7.83 2.81 -1.46
C THR A 473 7.80 3.66 -0.18
N TYR A 474 8.92 4.33 0.13
CA TYR A 474 9.16 5.03 1.39
C TYR A 474 9.21 6.55 1.26
N ASN A 475 9.35 7.07 0.04
CA ASN A 475 9.57 8.48 -0.20
C ASN A 475 8.67 8.99 -1.33
N ARG A 476 8.29 10.25 -1.22
CA ARG A 476 7.58 10.93 -2.31
C ARG A 476 8.50 11.19 -3.48
N THR A 477 7.98 11.09 -4.69
CA THR A 477 8.63 11.61 -5.89
C THR A 477 8.76 13.14 -5.83
N ALA A 478 9.56 13.76 -6.70
CA ALA A 478 9.69 15.22 -6.76
C ALA A 478 8.32 15.92 -6.90
N ALA A 479 7.45 15.39 -7.77
CA ALA A 479 6.10 15.91 -7.95
C ALA A 479 5.23 15.71 -6.70
N GLY A 480 5.28 14.53 -6.10
CA GLY A 480 4.53 14.24 -4.85
C GLY A 480 4.99 15.12 -3.69
N GLN A 481 6.31 15.40 -3.58
CA GLN A 481 6.83 16.30 -2.56
C GLN A 481 6.36 17.74 -2.79
N ARG A 482 6.34 18.20 -4.04
CA ARG A 482 5.82 19.54 -4.39
C ARG A 482 4.35 19.70 -4.00
N VAL A 483 3.53 18.66 -4.20
CA VAL A 483 2.13 18.65 -3.72
C VAL A 483 2.08 18.74 -2.20
N ALA A 484 2.92 17.97 -1.49
CA ALA A 484 2.94 17.96 -0.02
C ALA A 484 3.33 19.33 0.57
N ASP A 485 4.30 20.01 -0.03
CA ASP A 485 4.72 21.35 0.38
C ASP A 485 3.58 22.39 0.21
N LEU A 486 2.85 22.31 -0.91
CA LEU A 486 1.67 23.16 -1.15
C LEU A 486 0.52 22.85 -0.19
N VAL A 487 0.23 21.56 0.06
CA VAL A 487 -0.78 21.14 1.04
C VAL A 487 -0.42 21.69 2.42
N THR A 488 0.84 21.60 2.84
CA THR A 488 1.31 22.15 4.12
C THR A 488 1.15 23.66 4.19
N ALA A 489 1.54 24.38 3.14
CA ALA A 489 1.43 25.84 3.08
C ALA A 489 -0.03 26.32 3.16
N LEU A 490 -0.95 25.60 2.49
CA LEU A 490 -2.38 25.91 2.46
C LEU A 490 -3.10 25.51 3.76
N SER A 491 -2.80 24.35 4.34
CA SER A 491 -3.40 23.87 5.59
C SER A 491 -3.12 24.84 6.76
N ASN A 492 -1.93 25.44 6.76
CA ASN A 492 -1.54 26.45 7.76
C ASN A 492 -2.17 27.83 7.54
N ARG A 493 -2.92 28.05 6.43
CA ARG A 493 -3.50 29.35 6.03
C ARG A 493 -4.90 29.16 5.44
N PRO A 494 -5.88 28.79 6.27
CA PRO A 494 -7.27 28.64 5.81
C PRO A 494 -7.78 29.90 5.09
N GLY A 495 -8.42 29.72 3.94
CA GLY A 495 -8.94 30.84 3.14
C GLY A 495 -7.90 31.55 2.27
N ALA A 496 -6.67 31.05 2.19
CA ALA A 496 -5.64 31.61 1.33
C ALA A 496 -6.04 31.57 -0.15
N ILE A 497 -5.47 32.51 -0.93
CA ILE A 497 -5.50 32.53 -2.40
C ILE A 497 -4.21 31.83 -2.87
N LEU A 498 -4.34 30.75 -3.65
CA LEU A 498 -3.19 30.07 -4.24
C LEU A 498 -2.86 30.68 -5.61
N ILE A 499 -1.59 31.05 -5.83
CA ILE A 499 -1.05 31.43 -7.14
C ILE A 499 0.16 30.54 -7.42
N ALA A 500 0.10 29.75 -8.48
CA ALA A 500 1.17 28.84 -8.84
C ALA A 500 1.31 28.69 -10.36
N ASP A 501 2.54 28.43 -10.84
CA ASP A 501 2.82 28.30 -12.26
C ASP A 501 3.63 27.03 -12.60
N GLY A 502 3.56 26.61 -13.85
CA GLY A 502 4.27 25.45 -14.38
C GLY A 502 3.98 24.17 -13.60
N ASP A 503 5.03 23.51 -13.13
CA ASP A 503 4.90 22.30 -12.33
C ASP A 503 4.26 22.55 -10.96
N ALA A 504 4.46 23.75 -10.38
CA ALA A 504 3.77 24.15 -9.17
C ALA A 504 2.28 24.42 -9.44
N GLY A 505 1.90 24.90 -10.62
CA GLY A 505 0.51 25.04 -11.05
C GLY A 505 -0.22 23.70 -11.15
N LEU A 506 0.43 22.69 -11.72
CA LEU A 506 -0.08 21.31 -11.76
C LEU A 506 -0.23 20.71 -10.35
N ALA A 507 0.80 20.84 -9.53
CA ALA A 507 0.78 20.41 -8.14
C ALA A 507 -0.26 21.18 -7.30
N GLY A 508 -0.50 22.45 -7.62
CA GLY A 508 -1.52 23.30 -6.99
C GLY A 508 -2.93 22.79 -7.22
N LEU A 509 -3.22 22.27 -8.41
CA LEU A 509 -4.52 21.64 -8.68
C LEU A 509 -4.73 20.35 -7.86
N LEU A 510 -3.67 19.53 -7.71
CA LEU A 510 -3.71 18.35 -6.84
C LEU A 510 -3.84 18.75 -5.35
N ALA A 511 -3.12 19.78 -4.91
CA ALA A 511 -3.23 20.27 -3.53
C ALA A 511 -4.64 20.81 -3.21
N ALA A 512 -5.30 21.46 -4.18
CA ALA A 512 -6.68 21.95 -4.04
C ALA A 512 -7.72 20.82 -3.90
N ALA A 513 -7.40 19.59 -4.29
CA ALA A 513 -8.22 18.40 -4.04
C ALA A 513 -8.10 17.89 -2.59
N VAL A 514 -6.96 18.13 -1.95
CA VAL A 514 -6.65 17.69 -0.58
C VAL A 514 -7.13 18.70 0.45
N VAL A 515 -6.82 19.99 0.23
CA VAL A 515 -7.14 21.10 1.14
C VAL A 515 -8.16 22.02 0.48
N PRO A 516 -9.21 22.46 1.19
CA PRO A 516 -10.15 23.43 0.66
C PRO A 516 -9.46 24.74 0.29
N VAL A 517 -9.41 25.05 -0.99
CA VAL A 517 -8.90 26.31 -1.54
C VAL A 517 -10.08 27.11 -2.08
N THR A 518 -10.31 28.28 -1.50
CA THR A 518 -11.44 29.13 -1.93
C THR A 518 -11.22 29.78 -3.29
N ARG A 519 -9.97 30.11 -3.60
CA ARG A 519 -9.56 30.82 -4.83
C ARG A 519 -8.15 30.39 -5.26
N ALA A 520 -7.97 30.09 -6.53
CA ALA A 520 -6.64 29.80 -7.07
C ALA A 520 -6.47 30.34 -8.50
N ILE A 521 -5.25 30.73 -8.85
CA ILE A 521 -4.80 31.08 -10.21
C ILE A 521 -3.66 30.12 -10.53
N LEU A 522 -3.89 29.22 -11.48
CA LEU A 522 -3.00 28.12 -11.78
C LEU A 522 -2.59 28.15 -13.26
N ASP A 523 -1.32 28.46 -13.52
CA ASP A 523 -0.70 28.28 -14.84
C ASP A 523 -0.25 26.83 -14.98
N VAL A 524 -0.86 26.07 -15.89
CA VAL A 524 -0.56 24.64 -16.08
C VAL A 524 0.51 24.39 -17.17
N GLY A 525 1.10 25.44 -17.73
CA GLY A 525 2.25 25.34 -18.63
C GLY A 525 2.01 24.48 -19.86
N ARG A 526 0.81 24.55 -20.48
CA ARG A 526 0.40 23.80 -21.68
C ARG A 526 0.55 22.28 -21.52
N PHE A 527 0.26 21.78 -20.33
CA PHE A 527 0.40 20.35 -20.01
C PHE A 527 -0.53 19.47 -20.86
N ASP A 528 0.00 18.37 -21.41
CA ASP A 528 -0.80 17.41 -22.19
C ASP A 528 -1.41 16.34 -21.29
N LEU A 529 -2.69 16.49 -20.96
CA LEU A 529 -3.45 15.52 -20.15
C LEU A 529 -3.64 14.14 -20.82
N SER A 530 -3.44 14.03 -22.13
CA SER A 530 -3.61 12.77 -22.85
C SER A 530 -2.34 11.91 -22.83
N SER A 531 -1.18 12.51 -22.59
CA SER A 531 0.15 11.90 -22.76
C SER A 531 0.70 11.34 -21.44
N ASP A 532 0.93 10.00 -21.38
CA ASP A 532 1.69 9.40 -20.28
C ASP A 532 3.09 9.99 -20.15
N ALA A 533 3.74 10.33 -21.29
CA ALA A 533 5.07 10.94 -21.29
C ALA A 533 5.09 12.30 -20.58
N ALA A 534 4.05 13.13 -20.74
CA ALA A 534 3.95 14.41 -20.04
C ALA A 534 3.85 14.22 -18.52
N PHE A 535 3.08 13.21 -18.07
CA PHE A 535 3.02 12.85 -16.65
C PHE A 535 4.35 12.33 -16.12
N LEU A 536 5.04 11.47 -16.88
CA LEU A 536 6.34 10.91 -16.48
C LEU A 536 7.42 11.98 -16.38
N ASP A 537 7.37 12.99 -17.23
CA ASP A 537 8.32 14.09 -17.24
C ASP A 537 8.08 15.10 -16.10
N ARG A 538 6.84 15.57 -15.93
CA ARG A 538 6.54 16.75 -15.12
C ARG A 538 5.72 16.47 -13.86
N LEU A 539 4.94 15.38 -13.83
CA LEU A 539 3.97 15.11 -12.75
C LEU A 539 3.95 13.63 -12.37
N TYR A 540 5.11 12.98 -12.32
CA TYR A 540 5.17 11.59 -11.96
C TYR A 540 4.86 11.35 -10.47
N ILE A 541 3.71 10.74 -10.22
CA ILE A 541 3.27 10.22 -8.92
C ILE A 541 2.69 8.82 -9.18
N PRO A 542 3.19 7.76 -8.52
CA PRO A 542 2.64 6.41 -8.67
C PRO A 542 1.13 6.38 -8.41
N GLY A 543 0.38 5.67 -9.25
CA GLY A 543 -1.08 5.56 -9.15
C GLY A 543 -1.88 6.78 -9.62
N LEU A 544 -1.23 7.90 -9.97
CA LEU A 544 -1.95 9.15 -10.29
C LEU A 544 -2.96 8.98 -11.43
N ARG A 545 -2.57 8.34 -12.53
CA ARG A 545 -3.49 8.11 -13.66
C ARG A 545 -4.55 7.07 -13.37
N ARG A 546 -4.24 6.08 -12.54
CA ARG A 546 -5.21 5.10 -12.02
C ARG A 546 -6.31 5.78 -11.20
N ALA A 547 -5.96 6.85 -10.50
CA ALA A 547 -6.85 7.67 -9.68
C ALA A 547 -7.55 8.83 -10.46
N GLY A 548 -7.45 8.84 -11.79
CA GLY A 548 -8.12 9.83 -12.63
C GLY A 548 -7.45 11.19 -12.70
N ASP A 549 -6.21 11.31 -12.25
CA ASP A 549 -5.27 12.41 -12.42
C ASP A 549 -5.83 13.81 -12.04
N LEU A 550 -5.40 14.82 -12.76
CA LEU A 550 -5.83 16.22 -12.60
C LEU A 550 -7.34 16.41 -12.85
N ARG A 551 -7.98 15.49 -13.58
CA ARG A 551 -9.43 15.52 -13.81
C ARG A 551 -10.20 15.24 -12.53
N THR A 552 -9.80 14.20 -11.81
CA THR A 552 -10.38 13.90 -10.48
C THR A 552 -10.06 15.01 -9.48
N ALA A 553 -8.83 15.53 -9.49
CA ALA A 553 -8.45 16.63 -8.63
C ALA A 553 -9.31 17.88 -8.85
N ALA A 554 -9.55 18.28 -10.09
CA ALA A 554 -10.42 19.41 -10.40
C ALA A 554 -11.88 19.19 -9.95
N ALA A 555 -12.40 17.96 -10.13
CA ALA A 555 -13.73 17.60 -9.67
C ALA A 555 -13.88 17.56 -8.14
N MET A 556 -12.78 17.37 -7.40
CA MET A 556 -12.74 17.41 -5.93
C MET A 556 -12.53 18.82 -5.37
N ALA A 557 -11.84 19.68 -6.10
CA ALA A 557 -11.53 21.02 -5.66
C ALA A 557 -12.80 21.86 -5.50
N LYS A 558 -12.94 22.47 -4.30
CA LYS A 558 -14.08 23.34 -3.98
C LYS A 558 -13.57 24.78 -3.99
N GLY A 559 -13.97 25.56 -4.97
CA GLY A 559 -13.59 26.95 -5.01
C GLY A 559 -13.56 27.55 -6.40
N ASN A 560 -13.19 28.82 -6.49
CA ASN A 560 -13.05 29.53 -7.76
C ASN A 560 -11.63 29.33 -8.29
N LEU A 561 -11.46 28.33 -9.15
CA LEU A 561 -10.18 28.03 -9.79
C LEU A 561 -10.11 28.69 -11.16
N VAL A 562 -9.10 29.50 -11.38
CA VAL A 562 -8.74 30.05 -12.69
C VAL A 562 -7.54 29.27 -13.20
N VAL A 563 -7.79 28.33 -14.12
CA VAL A 563 -6.77 27.52 -14.77
C VAL A 563 -6.45 28.16 -16.13
N HIS A 564 -5.19 28.51 -16.37
CA HIS A 564 -4.79 29.18 -17.60
C HIS A 564 -3.50 28.59 -18.19
N ASN A 565 -3.11 29.10 -19.39
CA ASN A 565 -2.01 28.53 -20.15
C ASN A 565 -2.22 27.04 -20.44
N ALA A 566 -3.48 26.67 -20.69
CA ALA A 566 -3.90 25.29 -20.85
C ALA A 566 -3.49 24.71 -22.23
N GLY A 567 -3.38 25.55 -23.26
CA GLY A 567 -3.22 25.06 -24.61
C GLY A 567 -4.43 24.23 -25.08
N ASP A 568 -4.23 23.41 -26.11
CA ASP A 568 -5.31 22.66 -26.76
C ASP A 568 -5.52 21.26 -26.17
N ARG A 569 -4.57 20.76 -25.35
CA ARG A 569 -4.55 19.39 -24.80
C ARG A 569 -4.83 19.31 -23.31
N PHE A 570 -5.17 20.42 -22.69
CA PHE A 570 -5.59 20.48 -21.30
C PHE A 570 -7.05 20.89 -21.22
N SER A 571 -7.94 19.90 -21.17
CA SER A 571 -9.37 20.12 -21.00
C SER A 571 -9.92 19.25 -19.88
N ILE A 572 -10.64 19.86 -18.94
CA ILE A 572 -11.29 19.18 -17.82
C ILE A 572 -12.77 19.57 -17.83
N GLU A 573 -13.62 18.57 -17.87
CA GLU A 573 -15.08 18.76 -17.85
C GLU A 573 -15.52 19.51 -16.59
N GLY A 574 -16.38 20.51 -16.78
CA GLY A 574 -16.88 21.32 -15.66
C GLY A 574 -15.92 22.37 -15.11
N GLN A 575 -14.64 22.41 -15.58
CA GLN A 575 -13.66 23.40 -15.20
C GLN A 575 -13.40 24.38 -16.33
N ALA A 576 -13.66 25.67 -16.09
CA ALA A 576 -13.28 26.70 -17.07
C ALA A 576 -11.76 26.81 -17.17
N THR A 577 -11.21 26.61 -18.38
CA THR A 577 -9.78 26.72 -18.67
C THR A 577 -9.55 27.78 -19.72
N GLN A 578 -8.47 28.56 -19.58
CA GLN A 578 -8.02 29.51 -20.58
C GLN A 578 -6.82 28.95 -21.36
N ALA A 579 -6.90 28.88 -22.70
CA ALA A 579 -5.84 28.34 -23.53
C ALA A 579 -4.54 29.16 -23.44
N GLY A 580 -4.65 30.51 -23.38
CA GLY A 580 -3.52 31.42 -23.26
C GLY A 580 -3.06 31.67 -21.82
N LYS A 581 -1.83 32.15 -21.66
CA LYS A 581 -1.29 32.59 -20.36
C LYS A 581 -1.89 33.94 -19.98
N LEU A 582 -2.33 34.07 -18.70
CA LEU A 582 -2.75 35.36 -18.15
C LEU A 582 -1.57 36.33 -18.03
N THR A 583 -1.81 37.59 -18.33
CA THR A 583 -0.83 38.65 -18.08
C THR A 583 -0.80 39.04 -16.58
N PRO A 584 0.31 39.61 -16.09
CA PRO A 584 0.39 40.14 -14.71
C PRO A 584 -0.73 41.11 -14.37
N GLU A 585 -1.19 41.95 -15.32
CA GLU A 585 -2.28 42.89 -15.16
C GLU A 585 -3.64 42.19 -14.96
N GLN A 586 -3.90 41.11 -15.70
CA GLN A 586 -5.11 40.30 -15.54
C GLN A 586 -5.12 39.59 -14.17
N ILE A 587 -3.97 39.08 -13.72
CA ILE A 587 -3.82 38.50 -12.38
C ILE A 587 -4.10 39.55 -11.30
N LEU A 588 -3.55 40.74 -11.42
CA LEU A 588 -3.79 41.86 -10.51
C LEU A 588 -5.28 42.22 -10.46
N GLN A 589 -5.97 42.27 -11.62
CA GLN A 589 -7.42 42.52 -11.65
C GLN A 589 -8.22 41.45 -10.91
N LEU A 590 -7.88 40.17 -11.08
CA LEU A 590 -8.51 39.07 -10.35
C LEU A 590 -8.29 39.23 -8.84
N LEU A 591 -7.07 39.53 -8.41
CA LEU A 591 -6.73 39.71 -7.00
C LEU A 591 -7.48 40.88 -6.36
N LYS A 592 -7.60 42.03 -7.08
CA LYS A 592 -8.40 43.17 -6.62
C LYS A 592 -9.87 42.81 -6.48
N LYS A 593 -10.43 42.05 -7.45
CA LYS A 593 -11.83 41.57 -7.37
C LYS A 593 -12.05 40.63 -6.20
N TRP A 594 -11.03 39.85 -5.82
CA TRP A 594 -11.13 38.86 -4.74
C TRP A 594 -10.72 39.39 -3.37
N GLY A 595 -9.83 40.37 -3.30
CA GLY A 595 -9.30 40.96 -2.07
C GLY A 595 -9.91 42.29 -1.70
N GLY A 596 -10.73 42.88 -2.57
CA GLY A 596 -11.32 44.20 -2.42
C GLY A 596 -12.77 44.13 -2.01
N SER A 597 -13.00 44.35 -0.76
CA SER A 597 -14.03 45.28 -0.22
C SER A 597 -13.78 45.44 1.25
#